data_e3edab6176f1470590c358709771a3c3
#
_entry.id   e3edab6176f1470590c358709771a3c3
#
_cell.length_a   1.000
_cell.length_b   1.000
_cell.length_c   1.000
_cell.angle_alpha   90.00
_cell.angle_beta   90.00
_cell.angle_gamma   90.00
#
_symmetry.space_group_name_H-M   'P 1'
#
loop_
_entity.id
_entity.type
_entity.pdbx_description
1 polymer ?
#
loop_
_entity_poly.entity_id
_entity_poly.type
_entity_poly.pdbx_seq_one_letter_code
_entity_poly.pdbx_strand_id
1 'polypeptide(L)'
;MLNIAHKVIHVAVGVIRNAKGEVLIAKRQAGQHLAGFWEFPGGKVEQGECVTTALARELREELGIEVSEAQPLITIPYDYPEKRVLLDVHEVTQYSDSPVSGEGQSIRWVSQSDLRDYTFPPANAPIVTAVQLPAVFCISGEFEGFAALRDRCGSLQSQGITHIQLRAPHLXPAEYLQVYRRLSGEIEGVSLFANTDWQHPNVSQVEQMPRYIHLSSRVLRAGYKPAAGGVISAACHDVDELKLAEHAGAHFVFFSPVKPTPSHPNTPGVGWEALRDFCAVAKVPVYALGGLSELDISQARQCGAQGIAAISALWGRIQ
;
A
#
# COMPACT_ATOMS: atom_id res chain seq x y z
N MET A 1 -22.02 -27.27 11.19
CA MET A 1 -21.37 -27.05 9.87
C MET A 1 -19.90 -27.42 10.03
N LEU A 2 -19.46 -28.44 9.26
CA LEU A 2 -18.05 -28.86 9.30
C LEU A 2 -17.17 -27.75 8.76
N ASN A 3 -16.31 -27.23 9.60
CA ASN A 3 -15.30 -26.25 9.20
C ASN A 3 -14.24 -26.98 8.37
N ILE A 4 -14.46 -27.07 7.05
CA ILE A 4 -13.47 -27.66 6.15
C ILE A 4 -12.32 -26.65 6.09
N ALA A 5 -11.24 -26.96 6.78
CA ALA A 5 -10.01 -26.19 6.71
C ALA A 5 -9.49 -26.31 5.27
N HIS A 6 -9.79 -25.34 4.41
CA HIS A 6 -9.27 -25.31 3.05
C HIS A 6 -7.73 -25.23 3.11
N LYS A 7 -7.07 -26.14 2.40
CA LYS A 7 -5.61 -26.08 2.25
C LYS A 7 -5.23 -24.72 1.65
N VAL A 8 -4.35 -24.01 2.31
CA VAL A 8 -3.83 -22.72 1.79
C VAL A 8 -2.90 -23.01 0.62
N ILE A 9 -3.20 -22.41 -0.53
CA ILE A 9 -2.33 -22.46 -1.71
C ILE A 9 -1.38 -21.27 -1.62
N HIS A 10 -0.11 -21.54 -1.42
CA HIS A 10 0.94 -20.52 -1.37
C HIS A 10 1.42 -20.25 -2.78
N VAL A 11 1.46 -18.98 -3.21
CA VAL A 11 1.79 -18.56 -4.57
C VAL A 11 2.87 -17.49 -4.49
N ALA A 12 3.99 -17.72 -5.16
CA ALA A 12 5.06 -16.73 -5.34
C ALA A 12 4.71 -15.86 -6.54
N VAL A 13 4.74 -14.53 -6.38
CA VAL A 13 4.34 -13.57 -7.42
C VAL A 13 5.46 -12.56 -7.64
N GLY A 14 5.81 -12.29 -8.90
CA GLY A 14 6.87 -11.36 -9.29
C GLY A 14 6.36 -10.04 -9.85
N VAL A 15 6.70 -8.94 -9.19
CA VAL A 15 6.58 -7.60 -9.78
C VAL A 15 7.92 -7.28 -10.44
N ILE A 16 7.99 -7.50 -11.75
CA ILE A 16 9.23 -7.35 -12.53
C ILE A 16 9.25 -5.95 -13.12
N ARG A 17 10.34 -5.21 -12.92
CA ARG A 17 10.50 -3.86 -13.47
C ARG A 17 11.61 -3.80 -14.50
N ASN A 18 11.36 -3.06 -15.59
CA ASN A 18 12.43 -2.74 -16.55
C ASN A 18 13.14 -1.43 -16.17
N ALA A 19 14.15 -1.06 -16.96
CA ALA A 19 14.93 0.15 -16.73
C ALA A 19 14.12 1.46 -16.83
N LYS A 20 12.92 1.42 -17.42
CA LYS A 20 12.01 2.57 -17.49
C LYS A 20 11.06 2.64 -16.29
N GLY A 21 11.12 1.66 -15.38
CA GLY A 21 10.19 1.54 -14.26
C GLY A 21 8.83 0.96 -14.62
N GLU A 22 8.66 0.47 -15.86
CA GLU A 22 7.43 -0.22 -16.26
C GLU A 22 7.40 -1.61 -15.63
N VAL A 23 6.20 -2.12 -15.41
CA VAL A 23 5.94 -3.42 -14.76
C VAL A 23 5.45 -4.42 -15.80
N LEU A 24 5.97 -5.64 -15.73
CA LEU A 24 5.55 -6.73 -16.62
C LEU A 24 4.27 -7.37 -16.10
N ILE A 25 3.27 -7.49 -16.98
CA ILE A 25 2.05 -8.24 -16.70
C ILE A 25 1.84 -9.29 -17.78
N ALA A 26 1.18 -10.39 -17.42
CA ALA A 26 0.87 -11.50 -18.32
C ALA A 26 -0.64 -11.71 -18.40
N LYS A 27 -1.14 -12.14 -19.55
CA LYS A 27 -2.57 -12.37 -19.76
C LYS A 27 -2.90 -13.84 -19.54
N ARG A 28 -3.86 -14.12 -18.66
CA ARG A 28 -4.30 -15.48 -18.34
C ARG A 28 -4.91 -16.15 -19.58
N GLN A 29 -4.45 -17.38 -19.85
CA GLN A 29 -4.84 -18.12 -21.05
C GLN A 29 -6.25 -18.72 -20.95
N ALA A 30 -6.80 -19.09 -22.11
CA ALA A 30 -8.06 -19.83 -22.18
C ALA A 30 -7.93 -21.14 -21.39
N GLY A 31 -8.96 -21.47 -20.61
CA GLY A 31 -8.95 -22.65 -19.75
C GLY A 31 -8.51 -22.39 -18.31
N GLN A 32 -7.86 -21.28 -18.05
CA GLN A 32 -7.52 -20.89 -16.67
C GLN A 32 -8.71 -20.18 -16.00
N HIS A 33 -8.78 -20.26 -14.67
CA HIS A 33 -9.74 -19.48 -13.88
C HIS A 33 -9.51 -17.98 -14.16
N LEU A 34 -10.58 -17.25 -14.49
CA LEU A 34 -10.55 -15.83 -14.89
C LEU A 34 -9.68 -15.62 -16.16
N ALA A 35 -9.88 -16.48 -17.17
CA ALA A 35 -9.21 -16.35 -18.47
C ALA A 35 -9.43 -14.95 -19.06
N GLY A 36 -8.39 -14.39 -19.68
CA GLY A 36 -8.43 -13.05 -20.28
C GLY A 36 -8.10 -11.90 -19.33
N PHE A 37 -8.08 -12.16 -18.02
CA PHE A 37 -7.62 -11.17 -17.04
C PHE A 37 -6.08 -11.07 -17.09
N TRP A 38 -5.54 -9.97 -16.63
CA TRP A 38 -4.11 -9.77 -16.51
C TRP A 38 -3.64 -10.14 -15.09
N GLU A 39 -2.42 -10.59 -14.98
CA GLU A 39 -1.84 -10.97 -13.68
C GLU A 39 -0.35 -10.64 -13.65
N PHE A 40 0.22 -10.63 -12.45
CA PHE A 40 1.66 -10.58 -12.28
C PHE A 40 2.19 -12.02 -12.40
N PRO A 41 3.30 -12.22 -13.13
CA PRO A 41 3.84 -13.57 -13.35
C PRO A 41 4.22 -14.28 -12.04
N GLY A 42 4.11 -15.60 -12.03
CA GLY A 42 4.45 -16.40 -10.87
C GLY A 42 3.56 -17.62 -10.74
N GLY A 43 3.82 -18.43 -9.73
CA GLY A 43 3.10 -19.68 -9.56
C GLY A 43 3.19 -20.27 -8.16
N LYS A 44 2.76 -21.52 -8.04
CA LYS A 44 2.64 -22.18 -6.74
C LYS A 44 4.01 -22.49 -6.13
N VAL A 45 4.11 -22.28 -4.84
CA VAL A 45 5.26 -22.75 -4.06
C VAL A 45 5.07 -24.25 -3.81
N GLU A 46 6.01 -25.05 -4.27
CA GLU A 46 5.95 -26.51 -4.13
C GLU A 46 6.38 -26.96 -2.73
N GLN A 47 6.06 -28.21 -2.40
CA GLN A 47 6.39 -28.74 -1.08
C GLN A 47 7.91 -28.79 -0.88
N GLY A 48 8.37 -28.14 0.21
CA GLY A 48 9.80 -28.07 0.53
C GLY A 48 10.54 -26.96 -0.17
N GLU A 49 9.86 -26.15 -1.00
CA GLU A 49 10.44 -25.04 -1.73
C GLU A 49 10.28 -23.75 -0.95
N CYS A 50 11.28 -22.88 -0.93
CA CYS A 50 11.09 -21.53 -0.40
C CYS A 50 10.53 -20.61 -1.49
N VAL A 51 9.91 -19.51 -1.07
CA VAL A 51 9.20 -18.59 -1.98
C VAL A 51 10.10 -18.03 -3.07
N THR A 52 11.34 -17.65 -2.72
CA THR A 52 12.28 -17.09 -3.70
C THR A 52 12.73 -18.13 -4.72
N THR A 53 12.87 -19.40 -4.32
CA THR A 53 13.18 -20.49 -5.24
C THR A 53 12.01 -20.75 -6.20
N ALA A 54 10.78 -20.80 -5.65
CA ALA A 54 9.55 -20.94 -6.45
C ALA A 54 9.44 -19.80 -7.46
N LEU A 55 9.64 -18.57 -7.01
CA LEU A 55 9.58 -17.39 -7.88
C LEU A 55 10.59 -17.51 -9.04
N ALA A 56 11.85 -17.83 -8.71
CA ALA A 56 12.89 -17.96 -9.75
C ALA A 56 12.55 -19.07 -10.76
N ARG A 57 12.05 -20.22 -10.29
CA ARG A 57 11.63 -21.33 -11.14
C ARG A 57 10.48 -20.92 -12.07
N GLU A 58 9.42 -20.35 -11.50
CA GLU A 58 8.22 -19.94 -12.26
C GLU A 58 8.57 -18.87 -13.31
N LEU A 59 9.39 -17.87 -12.95
CA LEU A 59 9.76 -16.80 -13.89
C LEU A 59 10.71 -17.31 -14.99
N ARG A 60 11.51 -18.36 -14.70
CA ARG A 60 12.28 -19.03 -15.74
C ARG A 60 11.35 -19.78 -16.70
N GLU A 61 10.37 -20.52 -16.17
CA GLU A 61 9.43 -21.31 -16.97
C GLU A 61 8.51 -20.42 -17.82
N GLU A 62 7.92 -19.39 -17.19
CA GLU A 62 6.95 -18.52 -17.86
C GLU A 62 7.57 -17.47 -18.78
N LEU A 63 8.76 -16.95 -18.43
CA LEU A 63 9.34 -15.78 -19.09
C LEU A 63 10.77 -15.96 -19.59
N GLY A 64 11.41 -17.07 -19.28
CA GLY A 64 12.79 -17.34 -19.70
C GLY A 64 13.83 -16.44 -19.01
N ILE A 65 13.53 -15.83 -17.87
CA ILE A 65 14.47 -14.97 -17.17
C ILE A 65 15.09 -15.65 -15.96
N GLU A 66 16.32 -15.29 -15.64
CA GLU A 66 17.03 -15.75 -14.45
C GLU A 66 17.01 -14.64 -13.40
N VAL A 67 16.29 -14.85 -12.31
CA VAL A 67 16.19 -13.89 -11.21
C VAL A 67 17.45 -13.97 -10.34
N SER A 68 18.15 -12.86 -10.19
CA SER A 68 19.33 -12.76 -9.32
C SER A 68 19.05 -12.00 -8.03
N GLU A 69 18.05 -11.11 -8.01
CA GLU A 69 17.67 -10.41 -6.80
C GLU A 69 16.17 -10.11 -6.77
N ALA A 70 15.53 -10.43 -5.67
CA ALA A 70 14.12 -10.12 -5.41
C ALA A 70 13.95 -9.68 -3.95
N GLN A 71 13.09 -8.69 -3.72
CA GLN A 71 12.82 -8.13 -2.40
C GLN A 71 11.34 -8.33 -2.06
N PRO A 72 10.99 -8.71 -0.82
CA PRO A 72 9.59 -8.78 -0.42
C PRO A 72 8.86 -7.45 -0.65
N LEU A 73 7.67 -7.51 -1.21
CA LEU A 73 6.81 -6.33 -1.42
C LEU A 73 5.57 -6.38 -0.52
N ILE A 74 4.76 -7.44 -0.64
CA ILE A 74 3.54 -7.57 0.15
C ILE A 74 3.11 -9.04 0.19
N THR A 75 2.49 -9.46 1.28
CA THR A 75 1.86 -10.79 1.39
C THR A 75 0.35 -10.58 1.54
N ILE A 76 -0.45 -11.26 0.69
CA ILE A 76 -1.90 -11.06 0.64
C ILE A 76 -2.62 -12.39 0.86
N PRO A 77 -3.28 -12.59 2.01
CA PRO A 77 -4.20 -13.70 2.18
C PRO A 77 -5.51 -13.39 1.45
N TYR A 78 -6.01 -14.31 0.63
CA TYR A 78 -7.24 -14.13 -0.11
C TYR A 78 -8.09 -15.40 -0.09
N ASP A 79 -9.36 -15.24 0.28
CA ASP A 79 -10.32 -16.34 0.37
C ASP A 79 -11.24 -16.32 -0.87
N TYR A 80 -11.04 -17.29 -1.77
CA TYR A 80 -12.01 -17.61 -2.81
C TYR A 80 -13.07 -18.55 -2.22
N PRO A 81 -14.25 -18.66 -2.86
CA PRO A 81 -15.28 -19.57 -2.33
C PRO A 81 -14.82 -21.02 -2.13
N GLU A 82 -13.94 -21.52 -3.01
CA GLU A 82 -13.51 -22.92 -3.02
C GLU A 82 -12.10 -23.14 -2.45
N LYS A 83 -11.33 -22.07 -2.22
CA LYS A 83 -9.92 -22.20 -1.83
C LYS A 83 -9.39 -20.96 -1.14
N ARG A 84 -8.41 -21.15 -0.30
CA ARG A 84 -7.67 -20.06 0.34
C ARG A 84 -6.31 -19.93 -0.36
N VAL A 85 -5.90 -18.70 -0.69
CA VAL A 85 -4.64 -18.43 -1.38
C VAL A 85 -3.83 -17.44 -0.54
N LEU A 86 -2.52 -17.66 -0.48
CA LEU A 86 -1.57 -16.70 0.08
C LEU A 86 -0.68 -16.24 -1.07
N LEU A 87 -0.83 -14.99 -1.52
CA LEU A 87 0.04 -14.39 -2.54
C LEU A 87 1.24 -13.77 -1.84
N ASP A 88 2.43 -14.30 -2.12
CA ASP A 88 3.68 -13.81 -1.55
C ASP A 88 4.42 -13.07 -2.65
N VAL A 89 4.32 -11.75 -2.62
CA VAL A 89 4.70 -10.87 -3.73
C VAL A 89 6.09 -10.29 -3.50
N HIS A 90 6.95 -10.44 -4.48
CA HIS A 90 8.31 -9.90 -4.46
C HIS A 90 8.53 -8.97 -5.64
N GLU A 91 9.20 -7.86 -5.40
CA GLU A 91 9.71 -6.99 -6.44
C GLU A 91 11.02 -7.57 -6.95
N VAL A 92 11.06 -7.88 -8.26
CA VAL A 92 12.25 -8.45 -8.90
C VAL A 92 13.12 -7.28 -9.36
N THR A 93 14.24 -7.09 -8.66
CA THR A 93 15.11 -5.93 -8.85
C THR A 93 16.26 -6.19 -9.80
N GLN A 94 16.68 -7.48 -9.95
CA GLN A 94 17.73 -7.86 -10.90
C GLN A 94 17.42 -9.21 -11.53
N TYR A 95 17.55 -9.26 -12.84
CA TYR A 95 17.36 -10.49 -13.64
C TYR A 95 18.16 -10.39 -14.92
N SER A 96 18.49 -11.54 -15.52
CA SER A 96 19.15 -11.61 -16.82
C SER A 96 18.12 -11.94 -17.91
N ASP A 97 18.48 -11.65 -19.13
CA ASP A 97 17.72 -11.91 -20.35
C ASP A 97 16.46 -11.03 -20.47
N SER A 98 15.94 -10.95 -21.67
CA SER A 98 14.70 -10.20 -21.92
C SER A 98 13.52 -11.15 -21.77
N PRO A 99 12.51 -10.77 -20.96
CA PRO A 99 11.33 -11.64 -20.81
C PRO A 99 10.69 -11.95 -22.15
N VAL A 100 10.44 -13.23 -22.38
CA VAL A 100 9.70 -13.74 -23.54
C VAL A 100 8.61 -14.68 -23.04
N SER A 101 7.51 -14.76 -23.76
CA SER A 101 6.44 -15.68 -23.38
C SER A 101 6.90 -17.12 -23.57
N GLY A 102 7.16 -17.83 -22.48
CA GLY A 102 7.55 -19.25 -22.51
C GLY A 102 6.38 -20.19 -22.76
N GLU A 103 5.17 -19.76 -22.38
CA GLU A 103 3.97 -20.60 -22.47
C GLU A 103 2.96 -20.10 -23.51
N GLY A 104 3.30 -19.08 -24.30
CA GLY A 104 2.44 -18.52 -25.33
C GLY A 104 1.42 -17.50 -24.84
N GLN A 105 1.46 -17.12 -23.55
CA GLN A 105 0.62 -16.05 -23.01
C GLN A 105 1.08 -14.69 -23.51
N SER A 106 0.14 -13.73 -23.69
CA SER A 106 0.51 -12.36 -24.02
C SER A 106 1.17 -11.70 -22.81
N ILE A 107 2.31 -11.07 -23.01
CA ILE A 107 3.00 -10.29 -21.96
C ILE A 107 3.09 -8.84 -22.41
N ARG A 108 3.14 -7.93 -21.42
CA ARG A 108 3.17 -6.50 -21.71
C ARG A 108 3.87 -5.71 -20.60
N TRP A 109 4.72 -4.77 -21.01
CA TRP A 109 5.28 -3.76 -20.11
C TRP A 109 4.27 -2.61 -19.99
N VAL A 110 3.97 -2.20 -18.77
CA VAL A 110 2.92 -1.21 -18.47
C VAL A 110 3.46 -0.22 -17.43
N SER A 111 3.21 1.08 -17.64
CA SER A 111 3.56 2.06 -16.62
C SER A 111 2.75 1.81 -15.35
N GLN A 112 3.28 2.19 -14.20
CA GLN A 112 2.59 2.00 -12.91
C GLN A 112 1.22 2.69 -12.90
N SER A 113 1.13 3.89 -13.50
CA SER A 113 -0.12 4.66 -13.56
C SER A 113 -1.20 3.96 -14.39
N ASP A 114 -0.79 3.24 -15.44
CA ASP A 114 -1.71 2.63 -16.40
C ASP A 114 -2.20 1.24 -15.96
N LEU A 115 -1.65 0.68 -14.87
CA LEU A 115 -2.09 -0.64 -14.36
C LEU A 115 -3.60 -0.69 -14.10
N ARG A 116 -4.21 0.45 -13.72
CA ARG A 116 -5.65 0.51 -13.46
C ARG A 116 -6.51 0.43 -14.72
N ASP A 117 -5.91 0.51 -15.91
CA ASP A 117 -6.63 0.33 -17.19
C ASP A 117 -6.76 -1.16 -17.58
N TYR A 118 -6.15 -2.05 -16.80
CA TYR A 118 -6.15 -3.48 -17.02
C TYR A 118 -7.04 -4.18 -15.99
N THR A 119 -7.72 -5.24 -16.44
CA THR A 119 -8.60 -6.03 -15.56
C THR A 119 -7.79 -7.13 -14.90
N PHE A 120 -7.67 -7.09 -13.58
CA PHE A 120 -6.95 -8.07 -12.75
C PHE A 120 -7.95 -8.89 -11.91
N PRO A 121 -7.61 -10.14 -11.55
CA PRO A 121 -8.37 -10.87 -10.54
C PRO A 121 -8.46 -10.07 -9.23
N PRO A 122 -9.56 -10.20 -8.47
CA PRO A 122 -9.72 -9.43 -7.22
C PRO A 122 -8.55 -9.57 -6.24
N ALA A 123 -7.94 -10.75 -6.14
CA ALA A 123 -6.78 -10.96 -5.26
C ALA A 123 -5.54 -10.15 -5.68
N ASN A 124 -5.48 -9.68 -6.94
CA ASN A 124 -4.35 -8.87 -7.43
C ASN A 124 -4.54 -7.36 -7.20
N ALA A 125 -5.75 -6.90 -6.84
CA ALA A 125 -5.98 -5.47 -6.62
C ALA A 125 -5.05 -4.86 -5.57
N PRO A 126 -4.79 -5.52 -4.42
CA PRO A 126 -3.80 -5.01 -3.47
C PRO A 126 -2.37 -4.98 -4.02
N ILE A 127 -2.02 -5.88 -4.96
CA ILE A 127 -0.70 -5.85 -5.62
C ILE A 127 -0.59 -4.59 -6.50
N VAL A 128 -1.63 -4.30 -7.30
CA VAL A 128 -1.68 -3.08 -8.11
C VAL A 128 -1.51 -1.84 -7.22
N THR A 129 -2.20 -1.82 -6.08
CA THR A 129 -2.06 -0.74 -5.11
C THR A 129 -0.62 -0.65 -4.58
N ALA A 130 -0.03 -1.78 -4.15
CA ALA A 130 1.33 -1.82 -3.61
C ALA A 130 2.37 -1.33 -4.63
N VAL A 131 2.19 -1.70 -5.90
CA VAL A 131 3.08 -1.28 -7.00
C VAL A 131 3.05 0.25 -7.19
N GLN A 132 1.90 0.87 -6.97
CA GLN A 132 1.69 2.32 -7.15
C GLN A 132 2.09 3.14 -5.92
N LEU A 133 2.25 2.50 -4.76
CA LEU A 133 2.57 3.18 -3.51
C LEU A 133 4.10 3.31 -3.32
N PRO A 134 4.58 4.46 -2.81
CA PRO A 134 6.00 4.62 -2.50
C PRO A 134 6.39 3.84 -1.23
N ALA A 135 7.69 3.72 -0.98
CA ALA A 135 8.20 3.12 0.26
C ALA A 135 8.07 4.08 1.46
N VAL A 136 7.91 5.38 1.19
CA VAL A 136 7.90 6.43 2.23
C VAL A 136 6.66 7.29 2.07
N PHE A 137 5.92 7.46 3.17
CA PHE A 137 4.72 8.29 3.24
C PHE A 137 4.91 9.36 4.32
N CYS A 138 4.78 10.63 3.96
CA CYS A 138 4.94 11.71 4.93
C CYS A 138 3.59 12.08 5.57
N ILE A 139 3.57 12.28 6.88
CA ILE A 139 2.44 12.88 7.59
C ILE A 139 2.91 14.26 8.03
N SER A 140 2.16 15.31 7.73
CA SER A 140 2.57 16.66 8.10
C SER A 140 2.63 16.83 9.61
N GLY A 141 3.64 17.53 10.07
CA GLY A 141 3.75 18.01 11.44
C GLY A 141 3.14 19.40 11.57
N GLU A 142 3.51 20.11 12.61
CA GLU A 142 3.08 21.50 12.85
C GLU A 142 3.65 22.44 11.78
N PHE A 143 2.93 23.52 11.51
CA PHE A 143 3.35 24.54 10.56
C PHE A 143 2.79 25.89 10.97
N GLU A 144 3.50 26.95 10.62
CA GLU A 144 3.10 28.35 10.90
C GLU A 144 2.57 29.00 9.63
N GLY A 145 1.28 28.84 9.39
CA GLY A 145 0.59 29.44 8.26
C GLY A 145 0.78 28.71 6.94
N PHE A 146 0.02 29.13 5.96
CA PHE A 146 -0.07 28.44 4.66
C PHE A 146 1.24 28.46 3.88
N ALA A 147 1.99 29.58 3.90
CA ALA A 147 3.24 29.68 3.13
C ALA A 147 4.26 28.63 3.61
N ALA A 148 4.45 28.52 4.92
CA ALA A 148 5.37 27.54 5.49
C ALA A 148 4.96 26.09 5.15
N LEU A 149 3.65 25.81 5.22
CA LEU A 149 3.10 24.50 4.84
C LEU A 149 3.41 24.17 3.37
N ARG A 150 3.09 25.08 2.46
CA ARG A 150 3.32 24.92 1.03
C ARG A 150 4.80 24.70 0.72
N ASP A 151 5.66 25.56 1.26
CA ASP A 151 7.10 25.51 1.01
C ASP A 151 7.70 24.22 1.54
N ARG A 152 7.21 23.73 2.70
CA ARG A 152 7.65 22.45 3.26
C ARG A 152 7.22 21.27 2.37
N CYS A 153 5.99 21.28 1.87
CA CYS A 153 5.51 20.25 0.94
C CYS A 153 6.34 20.25 -0.36
N GLY A 154 6.66 21.43 -0.89
CA GLY A 154 7.52 21.57 -2.08
C GLY A 154 8.94 21.02 -1.83
N SER A 155 9.50 21.29 -0.64
CA SER A 155 10.79 20.73 -0.26
C SER A 155 10.77 19.19 -0.17
N LEU A 156 9.72 18.63 0.41
CA LEU A 156 9.55 17.17 0.47
C LEU A 156 9.41 16.56 -0.93
N GLN A 157 8.63 17.21 -1.79
CA GLN A 157 8.47 16.78 -3.18
C GLN A 157 9.82 16.76 -3.92
N SER A 158 10.65 17.79 -3.74
CA SER A 158 11.98 17.84 -4.36
C SER A 158 12.93 16.75 -3.86
N GLN A 159 12.62 16.17 -2.68
CA GLN A 159 13.33 15.02 -2.12
C GLN A 159 12.71 13.68 -2.55
N GLY A 160 11.72 13.70 -3.45
CA GLY A 160 11.07 12.49 -3.97
C GLY A 160 9.88 12.00 -3.15
N ILE A 161 9.42 12.75 -2.16
CA ILE A 161 8.24 12.38 -1.36
C ILE A 161 6.98 12.75 -2.16
N THR A 162 6.26 11.76 -2.65
CA THR A 162 5.10 11.93 -3.52
C THR A 162 3.75 11.76 -2.79
N HIS A 163 3.77 11.28 -1.55
CA HIS A 163 2.54 11.03 -0.78
C HIS A 163 2.62 11.75 0.55
N ILE A 164 1.69 12.66 0.78
CA ILE A 164 1.67 13.47 2.01
C ILE A 164 0.24 13.46 2.57
N GLN A 165 0.10 13.18 3.87
CA GLN A 165 -1.16 13.37 4.58
C GLN A 165 -1.11 14.72 5.29
N LEU A 166 -2.07 15.60 5.00
CA LEU A 166 -2.25 16.84 5.77
C LEU A 166 -2.90 16.51 7.11
N ARG A 167 -2.12 16.65 8.18
CA ARG A 167 -2.59 16.47 9.56
C ARG A 167 -2.49 17.81 10.27
N ALA A 168 -3.64 18.41 10.56
CA ALA A 168 -3.70 19.74 11.19
C ALA A 168 -4.84 19.77 12.22
N PRO A 169 -4.65 19.09 13.36
CA PRO A 169 -5.71 18.97 14.37
C PRO A 169 -6.04 20.30 15.06
N HIS A 170 -5.20 21.31 14.89
CA HIS A 170 -5.43 22.66 15.46
C HIS A 170 -6.38 23.52 14.60
N LEU A 171 -6.68 23.10 13.37
CA LEU A 171 -7.56 23.87 12.47
C LEU A 171 -9.02 23.45 12.59
N UNK A 172 -9.86 24.27 12.42
CA UNK A 172 -11.14 23.96 12.42
C UNK A 172 -11.51 23.32 11.16
N PRO A 173 -12.61 22.76 11.20
CA PRO A 173 -12.95 21.99 10.00
C PRO A 173 -13.05 22.80 8.70
N ALA A 174 -13.71 23.97 8.72
CA ALA A 174 -13.83 24.81 7.53
C ALA A 174 -12.46 25.35 7.07
N GLU A 175 -11.65 25.77 8.01
CA GLU A 175 -10.30 26.26 7.76
C GLU A 175 -9.42 25.13 7.20
N TYR A 176 -9.52 23.92 7.76
CA TYR A 176 -8.80 22.75 7.27
C TYR A 176 -9.11 22.49 5.78
N LEU A 177 -10.40 22.48 5.42
CA LEU A 177 -10.81 22.26 4.02
C LEU A 177 -10.30 23.35 3.09
N GLN A 178 -10.31 24.61 3.55
CA GLN A 178 -9.77 25.72 2.77
C GLN A 178 -8.27 25.55 2.52
N VAL A 179 -7.51 25.24 3.58
CA VAL A 179 -6.06 24.96 3.51
C VAL A 179 -5.79 23.77 2.58
N TYR A 180 -6.53 22.68 2.76
CA TYR A 180 -6.38 21.48 1.94
C TYR A 180 -6.61 21.77 0.45
N ARG A 181 -7.74 22.44 0.12
CA ARG A 181 -8.08 22.75 -1.28
C ARG A 181 -7.03 23.65 -1.93
N ARG A 182 -6.60 24.66 -1.19
CA ARG A 182 -5.58 25.60 -1.67
C ARG A 182 -4.24 24.87 -1.91
N LEU A 183 -3.79 24.07 -0.94
CA LEU A 183 -2.55 23.31 -1.05
C LEU A 183 -2.61 22.32 -2.22
N SER A 184 -3.72 21.58 -2.34
CA SER A 184 -3.95 20.63 -3.42
C SER A 184 -3.91 21.28 -4.80
N GLY A 185 -4.30 22.56 -4.90
CA GLY A 185 -4.24 23.32 -6.16
C GLY A 185 -2.87 23.92 -6.47
N GLU A 186 -2.02 24.07 -5.46
CA GLU A 186 -0.70 24.72 -5.63
C GLU A 186 0.48 23.71 -5.71
N ILE A 187 0.29 22.45 -5.28
CA ILE A 187 1.35 21.44 -5.36
C ILE A 187 0.99 20.39 -6.42
N GLU A 188 1.85 20.23 -7.43
CA GLU A 188 1.68 19.22 -8.48
C GLU A 188 2.54 17.99 -8.15
N GLY A 189 2.16 16.82 -8.66
CA GLY A 189 2.95 15.59 -8.50
C GLY A 189 2.94 14.99 -7.09
N VAL A 190 2.08 15.50 -6.20
CA VAL A 190 1.92 14.98 -4.84
C VAL A 190 0.49 14.49 -4.65
N SER A 191 0.35 13.26 -4.15
CA SER A 191 -0.93 12.73 -3.68
C SER A 191 -1.16 13.25 -2.24
N LEU A 192 -1.97 14.30 -2.13
CA LEU A 192 -2.25 14.93 -0.84
C LEU A 192 -3.49 14.28 -0.21
N PHE A 193 -3.31 13.60 0.92
CA PHE A 193 -4.38 12.91 1.65
C PHE A 193 -4.98 13.83 2.72
N ALA A 194 -6.30 14.01 2.66
CA ALA A 194 -7.04 14.76 3.68
C ALA A 194 -7.31 13.84 4.89
N ASN A 195 -6.84 14.21 6.06
CA ASN A 195 -7.17 13.50 7.31
C ASN A 195 -8.62 13.81 7.70
N THR A 196 -9.41 12.81 8.04
CA THR A 196 -10.85 12.95 8.29
C THR A 196 -11.22 13.42 9.70
N ASP A 197 -10.28 13.80 10.54
CA ASP A 197 -10.61 14.31 11.88
C ASP A 197 -11.46 15.60 11.84
N TRP A 198 -11.45 16.31 10.70
CA TRP A 198 -12.33 17.44 10.46
C TRP A 198 -13.79 17.02 10.22
N GLN A 199 -14.03 15.74 9.86
CA GLN A 199 -15.39 15.24 9.64
C GLN A 199 -16.06 14.86 10.96
N HIS A 200 -16.79 15.78 11.52
CA HIS A 200 -17.77 15.44 12.54
C HIS A 200 -18.99 14.78 11.84
N PRO A 201 -19.78 13.93 12.53
CA PRO A 201 -20.82 13.07 11.90
C PRO A 201 -21.87 13.79 11.02
N ASN A 202 -21.79 15.08 10.88
CA ASN A 202 -22.74 15.87 10.09
C ASN A 202 -22.18 16.34 8.73
N VAL A 203 -21.03 15.85 8.28
CA VAL A 203 -20.44 16.30 7.01
C VAL A 203 -20.83 15.38 5.84
N SER A 204 -22.14 15.11 5.71
CA SER A 204 -22.73 14.62 4.48
C SER A 204 -22.88 15.71 3.41
N GLN A 205 -22.36 16.92 3.67
CA GLN A 205 -22.64 18.11 2.87
C GLN A 205 -21.39 18.76 2.23
N VAL A 206 -20.25 18.05 2.19
CA VAL A 206 -19.10 18.58 1.43
C VAL A 206 -19.35 18.26 -0.05
N GLU A 207 -19.70 19.28 -0.81
CA GLU A 207 -20.03 19.18 -2.24
C GLU A 207 -18.90 18.61 -3.10
N GLN A 208 -17.66 18.62 -2.59
CA GLN A 208 -16.51 18.04 -3.28
C GLN A 208 -15.59 17.35 -2.28
N MET A 209 -15.76 16.05 -2.14
CA MET A 209 -14.86 15.24 -1.30
C MET A 209 -13.45 15.19 -1.89
N PRO A 210 -12.42 15.28 -1.05
CA PRO A 210 -11.04 15.07 -1.51
C PRO A 210 -10.88 13.72 -2.24
N ARG A 211 -10.07 13.72 -3.30
CA ARG A 211 -9.75 12.49 -4.04
C ARG A 211 -8.96 11.50 -3.18
N TYR A 212 -8.12 12.00 -2.29
CA TYR A 212 -7.29 11.20 -1.40
C TYR A 212 -7.73 11.46 0.03
N ILE A 213 -8.16 10.40 0.73
CA ILE A 213 -8.74 10.52 2.08
C ILE A 213 -8.00 9.57 3.02
N HIS A 214 -7.70 10.06 4.22
CA HIS A 214 -7.18 9.24 5.31
C HIS A 214 -8.22 9.17 6.43
N LEU A 215 -8.73 7.97 6.71
CA LEU A 215 -9.70 7.72 7.78
C LEU A 215 -8.95 7.55 9.10
N SER A 216 -9.21 8.44 10.06
CA SER A 216 -8.71 8.24 11.42
C SER A 216 -9.43 7.06 12.10
N SER A 217 -8.83 6.45 13.11
CA SER A 217 -9.46 5.31 13.81
C SER A 217 -10.78 5.73 14.46
N ARG A 218 -10.90 6.99 14.91
CA ARG A 218 -12.15 7.53 15.45
C ARG A 218 -13.27 7.48 14.41
N VAL A 219 -12.96 7.89 13.18
CA VAL A 219 -13.93 7.93 12.07
C VAL A 219 -14.29 6.50 11.62
N LEU A 220 -13.30 5.61 11.60
CA LEU A 220 -13.53 4.17 11.32
C LEU A 220 -14.48 3.56 12.33
N ARG A 221 -14.23 3.77 13.63
CA ARG A 221 -15.07 3.22 14.71
C ARG A 221 -16.48 3.80 14.69
N ALA A 222 -16.65 5.01 14.15
CA ALA A 222 -17.97 5.61 13.94
C ALA A 222 -18.74 5.02 12.75
N GLY A 223 -18.11 4.09 11.99
CA GLY A 223 -18.75 3.41 10.86
C GLY A 223 -18.83 4.24 9.59
N TYR A 224 -18.04 5.29 9.47
CA TYR A 224 -18.04 6.13 8.27
C TYR A 224 -17.48 5.37 7.08
N LYS A 225 -18.18 5.47 5.95
CA LYS A 225 -17.76 4.86 4.70
C LYS A 225 -17.76 5.92 3.60
N PRO A 226 -16.59 6.27 3.04
CA PRO A 226 -16.53 7.27 1.96
C PRO A 226 -17.28 6.81 0.72
N ALA A 227 -17.73 7.78 -0.09
CA ALA A 227 -18.28 7.49 -1.42
C ALA A 227 -17.19 6.90 -2.32
N ALA A 228 -17.59 6.09 -3.27
CA ALA A 228 -16.68 5.48 -4.23
C ALA A 228 -16.00 6.53 -5.13
N GLY A 229 -14.80 6.21 -5.62
CA GLY A 229 -14.09 7.01 -6.62
C GLY A 229 -12.81 7.70 -6.15
N GLY A 230 -12.54 7.69 -4.83
CA GLY A 230 -11.30 8.23 -4.29
C GLY A 230 -10.33 7.14 -3.85
N VAL A 231 -9.14 7.55 -3.45
CA VAL A 231 -8.15 6.66 -2.82
C VAL A 231 -8.25 6.83 -1.30
N ILE A 232 -8.50 5.75 -0.61
CA ILE A 232 -8.77 5.73 0.82
C ILE A 232 -7.62 5.03 1.55
N SER A 233 -7.06 5.69 2.55
CA SER A 233 -6.17 5.06 3.52
C SER A 233 -6.82 5.14 4.91
N ALA A 234 -6.31 4.37 5.87
CA ALA A 234 -6.88 4.38 7.22
C ALA A 234 -5.82 4.13 8.29
N ALA A 235 -6.02 4.72 9.47
CA ALA A 235 -5.20 4.47 10.65
C ALA A 235 -5.76 3.24 11.39
N CYS A 236 -4.88 2.30 11.74
CA CYS A 236 -5.24 1.08 12.46
C CYS A 236 -4.25 0.84 13.60
N HIS A 237 -4.78 0.46 14.76
CA HIS A 237 -3.98 0.11 15.93
C HIS A 237 -4.11 -1.38 16.27
N ASP A 238 -5.08 -2.07 15.67
CA ASP A 238 -5.36 -3.48 15.92
C ASP A 238 -6.08 -4.11 14.72
N VAL A 239 -6.29 -5.42 14.78
CA VAL A 239 -6.93 -6.20 13.72
C VAL A 239 -8.43 -5.85 13.56
N ASP A 240 -9.09 -5.39 14.61
CA ASP A 240 -10.50 -5.01 14.51
C ASP A 240 -10.65 -3.70 13.73
N GLU A 241 -9.76 -2.73 13.94
CA GLU A 241 -9.70 -1.53 13.10
C GLU A 241 -9.31 -1.85 11.65
N LEU A 242 -8.43 -2.85 11.44
CA LEU A 242 -8.11 -3.33 10.09
C LEU A 242 -9.37 -3.83 9.37
N LYS A 243 -10.19 -4.65 10.03
CA LYS A 243 -11.45 -5.15 9.46
C LYS A 243 -12.39 -3.99 9.11
N LEU A 244 -12.48 -2.98 9.98
CA LEU A 244 -13.29 -1.80 9.72
C LEU A 244 -12.75 -1.02 8.51
N ALA A 245 -11.43 -0.87 8.41
CA ALA A 245 -10.78 -0.18 7.29
C ALA A 245 -11.04 -0.91 5.96
N GLU A 246 -10.88 -2.24 5.95
CA GLU A 246 -11.16 -3.07 4.77
C GLU A 246 -12.65 -2.98 4.38
N HIS A 247 -13.55 -3.00 5.35
CA HIS A 247 -14.99 -2.84 5.10
C HIS A 247 -15.33 -1.44 4.57
N ALA A 248 -14.61 -0.42 5.02
CA ALA A 248 -14.77 0.95 4.53
C ALA A 248 -14.18 1.16 3.12
N GLY A 249 -13.48 0.16 2.58
CA GLY A 249 -12.88 0.21 1.26
C GLY A 249 -11.49 0.84 1.25
N ALA A 250 -10.77 0.78 2.36
CA ALA A 250 -9.40 1.30 2.40
C ALA A 250 -8.50 0.55 1.41
N HIS A 251 -7.74 1.30 0.63
CA HIS A 251 -6.79 0.76 -0.34
C HIS A 251 -5.46 0.36 0.34
N PHE A 252 -5.14 1.00 1.45
CA PHE A 252 -3.99 0.67 2.30
C PHE A 252 -4.22 1.25 3.70
N VAL A 253 -3.42 0.78 4.67
CA VAL A 253 -3.58 1.20 6.06
C VAL A 253 -2.24 1.59 6.70
N PHE A 254 -2.30 2.37 7.78
CA PHE A 254 -1.15 2.67 8.64
C PHE A 254 -1.34 1.93 9.96
N PHE A 255 -0.34 1.13 10.34
CA PHE A 255 -0.32 0.43 11.63
C PHE A 255 0.62 1.15 12.60
N SER A 256 0.11 1.52 13.75
CA SER A 256 0.86 2.34 14.72
C SER A 256 0.45 2.10 16.17
N PRO A 257 1.32 2.44 17.13
CA PRO A 257 2.70 2.88 16.97
C PRO A 257 3.69 1.72 17.06
N VAL A 258 4.55 1.54 16.06
CA VAL A 258 5.54 0.44 16.06
C VAL A 258 6.63 0.68 17.10
N LYS A 259 7.20 1.90 17.14
CA LYS A 259 8.17 2.34 18.14
C LYS A 259 7.55 3.45 19.02
N PRO A 260 8.10 3.71 20.21
CA PRO A 260 7.66 4.86 21.00
C PRO A 260 7.77 6.15 20.19
N THR A 261 6.79 7.05 20.35
CA THR A 261 6.71 8.26 19.54
C THR A 261 6.24 9.45 20.37
N PRO A 262 6.80 10.65 20.11
CA PRO A 262 6.33 11.87 20.79
C PRO A 262 4.83 12.15 20.61
N SER A 263 4.23 11.69 19.52
CA SER A 263 2.78 11.85 19.28
C SER A 263 1.91 11.09 20.29
N HIS A 264 2.49 10.05 20.93
CA HIS A 264 1.81 9.23 21.94
C HIS A 264 2.82 8.90 23.06
N PRO A 265 3.19 9.90 23.87
CA PRO A 265 4.33 9.76 24.80
C PRO A 265 4.16 8.70 25.89
N ASN A 266 2.89 8.34 26.18
CA ASN A 266 2.57 7.36 27.23
C ASN A 266 2.29 5.96 26.67
N THR A 267 2.49 5.75 25.37
CA THR A 267 2.23 4.46 24.72
C THR A 267 3.56 3.86 24.28
N PRO A 268 3.96 2.72 24.86
CA PRO A 268 5.12 2.00 24.33
C PRO A 268 4.78 1.52 22.92
N GLY A 269 5.77 1.45 22.05
CA GLY A 269 5.60 0.87 20.72
C GLY A 269 5.19 -0.59 20.84
N VAL A 270 4.37 -1.06 19.92
CA VAL A 270 3.91 -2.46 19.90
C VAL A 270 4.99 -3.40 19.35
N GLY A 271 5.99 -2.87 18.66
CA GLY A 271 7.14 -3.62 18.17
C GLY A 271 6.95 -4.23 16.78
N TRP A 272 8.06 -4.77 16.28
CA TRP A 272 8.12 -5.34 14.94
C TRP A 272 7.36 -6.67 14.80
N GLU A 273 7.26 -7.43 15.89
CA GLU A 273 6.52 -8.69 15.90
C GLU A 273 5.03 -8.43 15.70
N ALA A 274 4.49 -7.46 16.43
CA ALA A 274 3.08 -7.06 16.26
C ALA A 274 2.79 -6.55 14.84
N LEU A 275 3.74 -5.81 14.23
CA LEU A 275 3.62 -5.39 12.83
C LEU A 275 3.57 -6.59 11.89
N ARG A 276 4.46 -7.58 12.10
CA ARG A 276 4.48 -8.80 11.27
C ARG A 276 3.16 -9.55 11.36
N ASP A 277 2.64 -9.73 12.59
CA ASP A 277 1.36 -10.42 12.80
C ASP A 277 0.20 -9.67 12.16
N PHE A 278 0.22 -8.34 12.23
CA PHE A 278 -0.78 -7.49 11.60
C PHE A 278 -0.72 -7.61 10.06
N CYS A 279 0.48 -7.53 9.47
CA CYS A 279 0.67 -7.67 8.01
C CYS A 279 0.24 -9.06 7.52
N ALA A 280 0.44 -10.10 8.32
CA ALA A 280 0.09 -11.48 7.94
C ALA A 280 -1.43 -11.68 7.72
N VAL A 281 -2.26 -10.81 8.29
CA VAL A 281 -3.73 -10.91 8.13
C VAL A 281 -4.33 -9.79 7.29
N ALA A 282 -3.56 -8.75 6.97
CA ALA A 282 -4.02 -7.62 6.17
C ALA A 282 -4.21 -8.02 4.70
N LYS A 283 -5.33 -7.60 4.11
CA LYS A 283 -5.65 -7.85 2.69
C LYS A 283 -5.30 -6.64 1.82
N VAL A 284 -4.68 -5.63 2.40
CA VAL A 284 -4.25 -4.38 1.73
C VAL A 284 -2.85 -4.02 2.21
N PRO A 285 -2.09 -3.22 1.43
CA PRO A 285 -0.77 -2.78 1.87
C PRO A 285 -0.80 -2.06 3.23
N VAL A 286 0.23 -2.30 4.04
CA VAL A 286 0.36 -1.74 5.39
C VAL A 286 1.61 -0.86 5.44
N TYR A 287 1.46 0.39 5.88
CA TYR A 287 2.61 1.22 6.26
C TYR A 287 2.84 1.11 7.76
N ALA A 288 4.09 0.88 8.14
CA ALA A 288 4.50 0.96 9.54
C ALA A 288 4.60 2.44 9.95
N LEU A 289 4.04 2.82 11.10
CA LEU A 289 4.06 4.19 11.59
C LEU A 289 4.37 4.21 13.10
N GLY A 290 4.98 5.28 13.57
CA GLY A 290 5.30 5.53 14.98
C GLY A 290 6.78 5.37 15.27
N GLY A 291 7.46 6.50 15.47
CA GLY A 291 8.87 6.56 15.85
C GLY A 291 9.84 6.05 14.79
N LEU A 292 9.43 6.03 13.52
CA LEU A 292 10.19 5.44 12.41
C LEU A 292 10.81 6.51 11.51
N SER A 293 11.84 6.09 10.78
CA SER A 293 12.55 6.89 9.79
C SER A 293 12.86 6.03 8.56
N GLU A 294 13.42 6.62 7.52
CA GLU A 294 13.82 5.90 6.30
C GLU A 294 14.79 4.75 6.56
N LEU A 295 15.57 4.81 7.65
CA LEU A 295 16.47 3.72 8.04
C LEU A 295 15.70 2.44 8.43
N ASP A 296 14.42 2.56 8.73
CA ASP A 296 13.58 1.44 9.16
C ASP A 296 12.84 0.75 8.00
N ILE A 297 12.97 1.25 6.76
CA ILE A 297 12.23 0.71 5.59
C ILE A 297 12.50 -0.78 5.41
N SER A 298 13.78 -1.17 5.44
CA SER A 298 14.16 -2.58 5.25
C SER A 298 13.52 -3.49 6.31
N GLN A 299 13.56 -3.07 7.58
CA GLN A 299 12.96 -3.82 8.69
C GLN A 299 11.43 -3.90 8.54
N ALA A 300 10.79 -2.79 8.15
CA ALA A 300 9.34 -2.76 7.92
C ALA A 300 8.93 -3.75 6.80
N ARG A 301 9.68 -3.76 5.69
CA ARG A 301 9.45 -4.67 4.57
C ARG A 301 9.64 -6.13 4.97
N GLN A 302 10.64 -6.44 5.79
CA GLN A 302 10.85 -7.78 6.33
C GLN A 302 9.68 -8.26 7.21
N CYS A 303 8.90 -7.32 7.75
CA CYS A 303 7.67 -7.63 8.49
C CYS A 303 6.44 -7.73 7.58
N GLY A 304 6.59 -7.51 6.28
CA GLY A 304 5.49 -7.55 5.31
C GLY A 304 4.84 -6.20 5.03
N ALA A 305 5.38 -5.11 5.58
CA ALA A 305 4.85 -3.77 5.32
C ALA A 305 5.33 -3.22 3.97
N GLN A 306 4.53 -2.35 3.37
CA GLN A 306 4.85 -1.58 2.15
C GLN A 306 6.11 -0.72 2.32
N GLY A 307 6.24 -0.16 3.51
CA GLY A 307 7.29 0.77 3.87
C GLY A 307 6.93 1.47 5.16
N ILE A 308 7.34 2.72 5.29
CA ILE A 308 7.11 3.49 6.52
C ILE A 308 6.31 4.77 6.25
N ALA A 309 5.54 5.17 7.26
CA ALA A 309 5.00 6.53 7.33
C ALA A 309 5.66 7.23 8.52
N ALA A 310 5.95 8.52 8.37
CA ALA A 310 6.62 9.26 9.43
C ALA A 310 6.17 10.72 9.49
N ILE A 311 6.20 11.28 10.70
CA ILE A 311 6.00 12.71 10.96
C ILE A 311 7.38 13.35 11.15
N SER A 312 7.93 13.23 12.36
CA SER A 312 9.12 13.98 12.78
C SER A 312 10.35 13.74 11.91
N ALA A 313 10.56 12.50 11.47
CA ALA A 313 11.75 12.15 10.68
C ALA A 313 11.73 12.76 9.28
N LEU A 314 10.52 13.01 8.73
CA LEU A 314 10.36 13.57 7.38
C LEU A 314 9.98 15.05 7.42
N TRP A 315 8.99 15.40 8.25
CA TRP A 315 8.55 16.80 8.34
C TRP A 315 9.64 17.70 8.91
N GLY A 316 10.45 17.14 9.82
CA GLY A 316 11.49 17.87 10.51
C GLY A 316 10.96 18.59 11.75
N ARG A 317 11.89 18.99 12.59
CA ARG A 317 11.57 19.94 13.68
C ARG A 317 11.66 21.34 13.10
N ILE A 318 10.69 22.17 13.41
CA ILE A 318 10.80 23.60 13.12
C ILE A 318 11.93 24.09 14.01
N GLN A 319 13.05 24.51 13.40
CA GLN A 319 14.17 25.11 14.13
C GLN A 319 13.81 26.55 14.51
#